data_0af2bab0e82ad9ba39aba69c4c218f20
#
_entry.id   0af2bab0e82ad9ba39aba69c4c218f20
#
_cell.length_a   1.000
_cell.length_b   1.000
_cell.length_c   1.000
_cell.angle_alpha   90.00
_cell.angle_beta   90.00
_cell.angle_gamma   90.00
#
_symmetry.space_group_name_H-M   'P 1'
#
loop_
_entity.id
_entity.type
_entity.pdbx_description
1 polymer ?
#
loop_
_entity_poly.entity_id
_entity_poly.type
_entity_poly.pdbx_seq_one_letter_code
_entity_poly.pdbx_strand_id
1 'polypeptide(L)'
;IRRPPRSTQGVSSAASDVYKRQDIFSNPRVRYALSFAYDHEWINKVLYNNAYVRTDSYFDNSPLASTGLPSEQELQLLKPFKDQLPTEIFTATYAPPKTDGSGNPRDNLRIAKKILEEEGWFVSDGKLMKDGKHFEFEFLIVSPSVERIALAFQKTLEILGITMNVRTVDSSQYQARLLNYDFDMIKASWNVSLSPGNEQQFYYGSEVGKKEGSRNYAGVDSEVVDFLIEQLVGAKTREELTTAIHALDRVLLWNHFVIPLYHSNTDRIAYWNMFEFPETIPLYGIVIESWWIDQEKVKKLNR
;
A
#
# COMPACT_ATOMS: atom_id res chain seq x y z
N ILE A 1 14.95 17.00 -5.78
CA ILE A 1 13.98 17.65 -4.87
C ILE A 1 13.18 16.53 -4.22
N ARG A 2 13.19 16.45 -2.86
CA ARG A 2 12.40 15.45 -2.13
C ARG A 2 10.93 15.82 -2.18
N ARG A 3 10.07 14.85 -2.51
CA ARG A 3 8.63 15.02 -2.47
C ARG A 3 8.12 15.11 -1.03
N PRO A 4 7.09 15.92 -0.80
CA PRO A 4 6.24 15.76 0.36
C PRO A 4 5.41 14.46 0.23
N PRO A 5 4.81 14.00 1.32
CA PRO A 5 4.04 12.77 1.33
C PRO A 5 2.86 12.87 0.34
N ARG A 6 2.95 12.15 -0.74
CA ARG A 6 1.84 11.93 -1.68
C ARG A 6 1.69 10.46 -1.91
N SER A 7 0.57 9.95 -1.50
CA SER A 7 0.04 8.60 -1.78
C SER A 7 0.97 7.42 -1.53
N THR A 8 0.66 6.67 -0.54
CA THR A 8 1.10 5.29 -0.41
C THR A 8 0.50 4.48 -1.54
N GLN A 9 1.33 3.80 -2.33
CA GLN A 9 0.85 2.92 -3.38
C GLN A 9 0.96 1.48 -2.88
N GLY A 10 -0.15 0.76 -2.90
CA GLY A 10 -0.20 -0.63 -2.54
C GLY A 10 -1.04 -1.44 -3.52
N VAL A 11 -0.87 -2.74 -3.54
CA VAL A 11 -1.86 -3.67 -4.09
C VAL A 11 -2.78 -4.03 -2.95
N SER A 12 -4.04 -3.66 -3.07
CA SER A 12 -5.05 -3.98 -2.09
C SER A 12 -5.78 -5.26 -2.49
N SER A 13 -5.87 -6.21 -1.58
CA SER A 13 -6.90 -7.24 -1.66
C SER A 13 -8.15 -6.66 -1.04
N ALA A 14 -9.20 -6.52 -1.82
CA ALA A 14 -10.46 -5.98 -1.33
C ALA A 14 -11.24 -6.99 -0.53
N ALA A 15 -11.98 -6.51 0.43
CA ALA A 15 -12.68 -7.38 1.34
C ALA A 15 -14.12 -6.98 1.69
N SER A 16 -14.84 -6.12 0.97
CA SER A 16 -16.16 -5.73 1.45
C SER A 16 -17.33 -6.56 0.93
N ASP A 17 -17.43 -6.89 -0.33
CA ASP A 17 -18.40 -7.88 -0.84
C ASP A 17 -17.81 -9.28 -0.98
N VAL A 18 -16.64 -9.39 -0.64
CA VAL A 18 -15.70 -10.47 -0.63
C VAL A 18 -16.09 -11.59 0.32
N TYR A 19 -16.89 -11.33 1.32
CA TYR A 19 -17.49 -12.41 2.12
C TYR A 19 -18.25 -13.45 1.30
N LYS A 20 -18.58 -13.15 0.06
CA LYS A 20 -19.22 -14.11 -0.86
C LYS A 20 -18.27 -14.70 -1.89
N ARG A 21 -17.12 -14.05 -2.20
CA ARG A 21 -16.20 -14.52 -3.23
C ARG A 21 -14.85 -14.99 -2.71
N GLN A 22 -14.41 -14.58 -1.50
CA GLN A 22 -12.99 -14.70 -1.15
C GLN A 22 -12.67 -14.99 0.31
N ASP A 23 -13.06 -16.17 0.78
CA ASP A 23 -12.50 -16.74 2.01
C ASP A 23 -10.95 -16.73 2.03
N ILE A 24 -10.31 -16.73 0.84
CA ILE A 24 -8.85 -16.82 0.72
C ILE A 24 -8.10 -15.61 1.26
N PHE A 25 -8.66 -14.38 1.13
CA PHE A 25 -8.01 -13.17 1.62
C PHE A 25 -8.50 -12.71 3.00
N SER A 26 -9.45 -13.39 3.61
CA SER A 26 -9.92 -13.08 4.97
C SER A 26 -8.82 -13.28 6.01
N ASN A 27 -7.95 -14.28 5.80
CA ASN A 27 -6.87 -14.62 6.71
C ASN A 27 -5.64 -13.71 6.54
N PRO A 28 -5.22 -12.93 7.57
CA PRO A 28 -4.05 -12.06 7.48
C PRO A 28 -2.75 -12.80 7.16
N ARG A 29 -2.58 -14.05 7.63
CA ARG A 29 -1.38 -14.85 7.35
C ARG A 29 -1.29 -15.25 5.88
N VAL A 30 -2.42 -15.52 5.23
CA VAL A 30 -2.47 -15.76 3.79
C VAL A 30 -2.07 -14.49 3.03
N ARG A 31 -2.58 -13.31 3.42
CA ARG A 31 -2.18 -12.03 2.82
C ARG A 31 -0.68 -11.76 3.02
N TYR A 32 -0.16 -12.06 4.21
CA TYR A 32 1.27 -11.96 4.49
C TYR A 32 2.10 -12.87 3.58
N ALA A 33 1.69 -14.13 3.40
CA ALA A 33 2.38 -15.06 2.52
C ALA A 33 2.50 -14.53 1.08
N LEU A 34 1.44 -13.90 0.55
CA LEU A 34 1.47 -13.31 -0.80
C LEU A 34 2.49 -12.17 -0.92
N SER A 35 2.76 -11.43 0.16
CA SER A 35 3.73 -10.34 0.14
C SER A 35 5.17 -10.81 -0.14
N PHE A 36 5.50 -12.06 0.21
CA PHE A 36 6.80 -12.68 -0.11
C PHE A 36 6.96 -13.04 -1.58
N ALA A 37 5.86 -13.22 -2.31
CA ALA A 37 5.91 -13.47 -3.75
C ALA A 37 6.10 -12.20 -4.59
N TYR A 38 5.98 -11.00 -3.99
CA TYR A 38 6.16 -9.73 -4.69
C TYR A 38 7.64 -9.31 -4.68
N ASP A 39 8.32 -9.53 -5.82
CA ASP A 39 9.74 -9.17 -5.98
C ASP A 39 9.90 -7.68 -6.35
N HIS A 40 9.79 -6.81 -5.33
CA HIS A 40 9.95 -5.37 -5.50
C HIS A 40 11.34 -5.01 -6.06
N GLU A 41 12.39 -5.61 -5.55
CA GLU A 41 13.77 -5.30 -5.89
C GLU A 41 14.03 -5.54 -7.39
N TRP A 42 13.54 -6.66 -7.93
CA TRP A 42 13.62 -6.96 -9.36
C TRP A 42 12.75 -6.01 -10.18
N ILE A 43 11.50 -5.78 -9.77
CA ILE A 43 10.57 -4.88 -10.44
C ILE A 43 11.16 -3.46 -10.52
N ASN A 44 11.68 -2.95 -9.40
CA ASN A 44 12.27 -1.62 -9.34
C ASN A 44 13.51 -1.52 -10.22
N LYS A 45 14.38 -2.51 -10.18
CA LYS A 45 15.60 -2.56 -10.97
C LYS A 45 15.31 -2.67 -12.48
N VAL A 46 14.45 -3.61 -12.87
CA VAL A 46 14.28 -3.98 -14.29
C VAL A 46 13.22 -3.13 -14.99
N LEU A 47 12.10 -2.83 -14.32
CA LEU A 47 11.01 -2.07 -14.94
C LEU A 47 11.13 -0.55 -14.70
N TYR A 48 11.81 -0.14 -13.63
CA TYR A 48 11.83 1.25 -13.18
C TYR A 48 13.25 1.85 -13.02
N ASN A 49 14.31 1.13 -13.38
CA ASN A 49 15.70 1.60 -13.27
C ASN A 49 16.04 2.15 -11.87
N ASN A 50 15.57 1.49 -10.82
CA ASN A 50 15.71 1.91 -9.41
C ASN A 50 15.15 3.31 -9.11
N ALA A 51 14.10 3.71 -9.83
CA ALA A 51 13.54 5.05 -9.73
C ALA A 51 12.65 5.26 -8.51
N TYR A 52 12.27 4.21 -7.81
CA TYR A 52 11.32 4.24 -6.71
C TYR A 52 11.91 3.66 -5.42
N VAL A 53 11.26 3.98 -4.31
CA VAL A 53 11.54 3.44 -2.99
C VAL A 53 10.41 2.48 -2.60
N ARG A 54 10.75 1.38 -1.93
CA ARG A 54 9.74 0.47 -1.38
C ARG A 54 8.92 1.21 -0.33
N THR A 55 7.61 1.11 -0.43
CA THR A 55 6.69 1.61 0.59
C THR A 55 6.72 0.68 1.80
N ASP A 56 6.80 1.23 3.01
CA ASP A 56 6.76 0.50 4.27
C ASP A 56 5.84 1.12 5.33
N SER A 57 5.06 2.15 4.94
CA SER A 57 4.04 2.79 5.76
C SER A 57 2.88 3.30 4.90
N TYR A 58 1.68 3.38 5.45
CA TYR A 58 0.55 4.07 4.81
C TYR A 58 0.75 5.59 4.76
N PHE A 59 1.66 6.11 5.59
CA PHE A 59 2.01 7.53 5.70
C PHE A 59 3.45 7.82 5.27
N ASP A 60 3.96 7.00 4.38
CA ASP A 60 5.34 6.99 3.93
C ASP A 60 5.82 8.35 3.40
N ASN A 61 7.14 8.57 3.45
CA ASN A 61 7.78 9.84 3.08
C ASN A 61 7.29 11.04 3.92
N SER A 62 6.84 10.80 5.15
CA SER A 62 6.37 11.84 6.09
C SER A 62 6.75 11.52 7.54
N PRO A 63 6.71 12.53 8.43
CA PRO A 63 6.87 12.31 9.86
C PRO A 63 5.71 11.49 10.50
N LEU A 64 4.68 11.18 9.71
CA LEU A 64 3.51 10.42 10.15
C LEU A 64 3.66 8.92 9.93
N ALA A 65 4.73 8.48 9.26
CA ALA A 65 5.06 7.06 9.13
C ALA A 65 5.51 6.49 10.47
N SER A 66 4.94 5.37 10.89
CA SER A 66 5.37 4.67 12.09
C SER A 66 6.76 4.06 11.89
N THR A 67 7.64 4.21 12.86
CA THR A 67 9.01 3.68 12.82
C THR A 67 9.37 2.99 14.13
N GLY A 68 10.30 2.06 14.10
CA GLY A 68 10.75 1.35 15.30
C GLY A 68 9.62 0.62 16.05
N LEU A 69 9.75 0.47 17.34
CA LEU A 69 8.71 -0.05 18.23
C LEU A 69 7.72 1.06 18.64
N PRO A 70 6.49 0.72 19.09
CA PRO A 70 5.54 1.72 19.57
C PRO A 70 6.07 2.50 20.75
N SER A 71 5.85 3.81 20.74
CA SER A 71 6.09 4.69 21.90
C SER A 71 5.15 4.38 23.05
N GLU A 72 5.42 4.94 24.24
CA GLU A 72 4.52 4.79 25.40
C GLU A 72 3.12 5.34 25.11
N GLN A 73 3.02 6.46 24.41
CA GLN A 73 1.75 7.07 24.02
C GLN A 73 0.98 6.18 23.03
N GLU A 74 1.65 5.62 22.02
CA GLU A 74 1.04 4.64 21.11
C GLU A 74 0.57 3.39 21.86
N LEU A 75 1.36 2.89 22.83
CA LEU A 75 1.00 1.75 23.65
C LEU A 75 -0.25 2.00 24.51
N GLN A 76 -0.49 3.25 24.95
CA GLN A 76 -1.73 3.59 25.68
C GLN A 76 -2.97 3.40 24.80
N LEU A 77 -2.88 3.70 23.51
CA LEU A 77 -3.96 3.50 22.54
C LEU A 77 -4.14 2.01 22.16
N LEU A 78 -3.05 1.26 22.07
CA LEU A 78 -3.05 -0.11 21.56
C LEU A 78 -3.33 -1.18 22.64
N LYS A 79 -2.90 -0.95 23.88
CA LYS A 79 -3.03 -1.92 24.97
C LYS A 79 -4.46 -2.40 25.25
N PRO A 80 -5.51 -1.57 25.18
CA PRO A 80 -6.89 -2.02 25.37
C PRO A 80 -7.31 -3.13 24.39
N PHE A 81 -6.68 -3.20 23.24
CA PHE A 81 -6.98 -4.13 22.16
C PHE A 81 -5.91 -5.21 21.95
N LYS A 82 -5.04 -5.42 22.96
CA LYS A 82 -3.88 -6.31 22.82
C LYS A 82 -4.24 -7.71 22.33
N ASP A 83 -5.36 -8.25 22.80
CA ASP A 83 -5.81 -9.60 22.47
C ASP A 83 -6.41 -9.71 21.06
N GLN A 84 -6.73 -8.58 20.41
CA GLN A 84 -7.23 -8.49 19.04
C GLN A 84 -6.13 -8.17 18.04
N LEU A 85 -4.94 -7.81 18.50
CA LEU A 85 -3.84 -7.34 17.68
C LEU A 85 -2.73 -8.38 17.53
N PRO A 86 -2.08 -8.47 16.36
CA PRO A 86 -0.86 -9.26 16.20
C PRO A 86 0.20 -8.87 17.24
N THR A 87 0.83 -9.87 17.85
CA THR A 87 1.87 -9.65 18.89
C THR A 87 3.05 -8.86 18.35
N GLU A 88 3.32 -8.98 17.06
CA GLU A 88 4.39 -8.31 16.34
C GLU A 88 4.30 -6.78 16.41
N ILE A 89 3.09 -6.23 16.52
CA ILE A 89 2.89 -4.78 16.72
C ILE A 89 3.68 -4.28 17.93
N PHE A 90 3.79 -5.10 18.98
CA PHE A 90 4.41 -4.73 20.25
C PHE A 90 5.89 -5.13 20.34
N THR A 91 6.35 -6.02 19.47
CA THR A 91 7.65 -6.71 19.64
C THR A 91 8.59 -6.56 18.44
N ALA A 92 8.10 -6.11 17.30
CA ALA A 92 8.89 -6.02 16.08
C ALA A 92 8.66 -4.71 15.34
N THR A 93 9.67 -4.25 14.62
CA THR A 93 9.54 -3.17 13.64
C THR A 93 9.01 -3.75 12.34
N TYR A 94 7.97 -3.15 11.78
CA TYR A 94 7.44 -3.58 10.49
C TYR A 94 8.45 -3.32 9.38
N ALA A 95 8.59 -4.29 8.51
CA ALA A 95 9.27 -4.14 7.22
C ALA A 95 8.65 -5.10 6.20
N PRO A 96 8.36 -4.65 4.98
CA PRO A 96 7.91 -5.55 3.93
C PRO A 96 9.03 -6.55 3.56
N PRO A 97 8.68 -7.77 3.14
CA PRO A 97 9.67 -8.75 2.71
C PRO A 97 10.58 -8.19 1.61
N LYS A 98 11.89 -8.37 1.78
CA LYS A 98 12.90 -8.04 0.77
C LYS A 98 13.30 -9.29 0.00
N THR A 99 13.60 -9.13 -1.29
CA THR A 99 14.11 -10.19 -2.15
C THR A 99 15.58 -9.91 -2.54
N ASP A 100 16.18 -10.86 -3.23
CA ASP A 100 17.53 -10.69 -3.80
C ASP A 100 17.53 -9.91 -5.14
N GLY A 101 16.34 -9.57 -5.67
CA GLY A 101 16.18 -8.87 -6.94
C GLY A 101 16.54 -9.71 -8.17
N SER A 102 16.56 -11.02 -8.04
CA SER A 102 16.89 -11.96 -9.14
C SER A 102 15.73 -12.19 -10.11
N GLY A 103 14.50 -11.86 -9.74
CA GLY A 103 13.28 -12.23 -10.44
C GLY A 103 12.84 -13.68 -10.18
N ASN A 104 13.53 -14.37 -9.27
CA ASN A 104 13.18 -15.70 -8.80
C ASN A 104 13.48 -15.82 -7.29
N PRO A 105 12.67 -15.21 -6.43
CA PRO A 105 12.92 -15.04 -5.00
C PRO A 105 12.68 -16.34 -4.23
N ARG A 106 13.52 -17.35 -4.46
CA ARG A 106 13.33 -18.73 -3.95
C ARG A 106 13.18 -18.81 -2.44
N ASP A 107 13.97 -18.05 -1.69
CA ASP A 107 13.91 -18.08 -0.22
C ASP A 107 12.61 -17.48 0.28
N ASN A 108 12.17 -16.37 -0.31
CA ASN A 108 10.88 -15.77 -0.02
C ASN A 108 9.72 -16.71 -0.36
N LEU A 109 9.77 -17.37 -1.53
CA LEU A 109 8.73 -18.32 -1.93
C LEU A 109 8.68 -19.55 -1.00
N ARG A 110 9.82 -19.97 -0.44
CA ARG A 110 9.86 -21.04 0.57
C ARG A 110 9.16 -20.60 1.87
N ILE A 111 9.37 -19.36 2.30
CA ILE A 111 8.66 -18.79 3.45
C ILE A 111 7.16 -18.69 3.17
N ALA A 112 6.76 -18.14 2.01
CA ALA A 112 5.37 -18.06 1.58
C ALA A 112 4.68 -19.44 1.59
N LYS A 113 5.33 -20.42 0.99
CA LYS A 113 4.82 -21.80 0.95
C LYS A 113 4.60 -22.36 2.36
N LYS A 114 5.58 -22.20 3.26
CA LYS A 114 5.45 -22.66 4.64
C LYS A 114 4.26 -22.03 5.36
N ILE A 115 4.09 -20.70 5.24
CA ILE A 115 2.94 -20.00 5.83
C ILE A 115 1.62 -20.53 5.25
N LEU A 116 1.55 -20.72 3.94
CA LEU A 116 0.35 -21.25 3.27
C LEU A 116 0.03 -22.67 3.72
N GLU A 117 1.05 -23.53 3.89
CA GLU A 117 0.90 -24.90 4.42
C GLU A 117 0.39 -24.90 5.87
N GLU A 118 0.89 -24.00 6.72
CA GLU A 118 0.39 -23.79 8.10
C GLU A 118 -1.08 -23.37 8.12
N GLU A 119 -1.55 -22.69 7.09
CA GLU A 119 -2.95 -22.25 6.92
C GLU A 119 -3.81 -23.29 6.15
N GLY A 120 -3.27 -24.48 5.90
CA GLY A 120 -4.00 -25.60 5.31
C GLY A 120 -4.04 -25.59 3.76
N TRP A 121 -3.18 -24.81 3.13
CA TRP A 121 -3.04 -24.79 1.67
C TRP A 121 -1.90 -25.70 1.22
N PHE A 122 -2.19 -26.67 0.36
CA PHE A 122 -1.20 -27.65 -0.13
C PHE A 122 -1.22 -27.75 -1.65
N VAL A 123 -0.06 -27.98 -2.26
CA VAL A 123 0.04 -28.18 -3.70
C VAL A 123 -0.43 -29.60 -4.05
N SER A 124 -1.42 -29.70 -4.95
CA SER A 124 -1.90 -30.93 -5.57
C SER A 124 -2.00 -30.70 -7.08
N ASP A 125 -1.41 -31.59 -7.87
CA ASP A 125 -1.38 -31.51 -9.33
C ASP A 125 -0.95 -30.13 -9.88
N GLY A 126 0.06 -29.52 -9.22
CA GLY A 126 0.59 -28.21 -9.60
C GLY A 126 -0.28 -27.03 -9.19
N LYS A 127 -1.38 -27.24 -8.48
CA LYS A 127 -2.29 -26.20 -7.99
C LYS A 127 -2.27 -26.13 -6.48
N LEU A 128 -2.31 -24.92 -5.93
CA LEU A 128 -2.46 -24.71 -4.49
C LEU A 128 -3.92 -24.89 -4.10
N MET A 129 -4.20 -25.85 -3.23
CA MET A 129 -5.55 -26.30 -2.90
C MET A 129 -5.79 -26.26 -1.40
N LYS A 130 -7.02 -25.93 -0.99
CA LYS A 130 -7.53 -26.09 0.37
C LYS A 130 -9.01 -26.49 0.32
N ASP A 131 -9.40 -27.55 1.03
CA ASP A 131 -10.79 -28.03 1.10
C ASP A 131 -11.44 -28.23 -0.28
N GLY A 132 -10.65 -28.74 -1.25
CA GLY A 132 -11.09 -28.97 -2.64
C GLY A 132 -11.18 -27.68 -3.49
N LYS A 133 -10.87 -26.51 -2.95
CA LYS A 133 -10.86 -25.23 -3.68
C LYS A 133 -9.46 -24.87 -4.11
N HIS A 134 -9.31 -24.41 -5.37
CA HIS A 134 -8.06 -23.88 -5.90
C HIS A 134 -7.85 -22.44 -5.43
N PHE A 135 -6.61 -22.07 -5.11
CA PHE A 135 -6.25 -20.68 -4.84
C PHE A 135 -6.16 -19.92 -6.17
N GLU A 136 -7.28 -19.32 -6.55
CA GLU A 136 -7.41 -18.58 -7.79
C GLU A 136 -8.14 -17.26 -7.54
N PHE A 137 -7.67 -16.16 -8.16
CA PHE A 137 -8.27 -14.84 -8.05
C PHE A 137 -7.99 -13.96 -9.27
N GLU A 138 -8.76 -12.89 -9.41
CA GLU A 138 -8.60 -11.89 -10.46
C GLU A 138 -7.83 -10.66 -9.95
N PHE A 139 -6.85 -10.20 -10.73
CA PHE A 139 -6.24 -8.89 -10.56
C PHE A 139 -6.77 -7.93 -11.61
N LEU A 140 -7.67 -7.04 -11.19
CA LEU A 140 -8.31 -6.06 -12.06
C LEU A 140 -7.40 -4.84 -12.27
N ILE A 141 -7.13 -4.49 -13.51
CA ILE A 141 -6.26 -3.37 -13.89
C ILE A 141 -6.87 -2.51 -15.00
N VAL A 142 -6.39 -1.28 -15.11
CA VAL A 142 -6.84 -0.29 -16.12
C VAL A 142 -5.70 0.24 -16.99
N SER A 143 -4.46 -0.04 -16.63
CA SER A 143 -3.29 0.58 -17.27
C SER A 143 -2.24 -0.44 -17.68
N PRO A 144 -1.67 -0.34 -18.91
CA PRO A 144 -0.55 -1.18 -19.34
C PRO A 144 0.69 -1.09 -18.45
N SER A 145 0.90 0.04 -17.74
CA SER A 145 2.01 0.17 -16.81
C SER A 145 1.85 -0.73 -15.57
N VAL A 146 0.61 -0.96 -15.14
CA VAL A 146 0.29 -1.88 -14.03
C VAL A 146 0.38 -3.33 -14.49
N GLU A 147 0.04 -3.61 -15.75
CA GLU A 147 0.10 -4.96 -16.33
C GLU A 147 1.48 -5.59 -16.21
N ARG A 148 2.55 -4.84 -16.45
CA ARG A 148 3.93 -5.35 -16.32
C ARG A 148 4.25 -5.81 -14.89
N ILE A 149 3.77 -5.08 -13.90
CA ILE A 149 3.93 -5.45 -12.49
C ILE A 149 3.09 -6.70 -12.18
N ALA A 150 1.84 -6.70 -12.66
CA ALA A 150 0.92 -7.81 -12.48
C ALA A 150 1.49 -9.13 -13.04
N LEU A 151 2.01 -9.10 -14.28
CA LEU A 151 2.62 -10.25 -14.92
C LEU A 151 3.89 -10.74 -14.20
N ALA A 152 4.70 -9.83 -13.66
CA ALA A 152 5.86 -10.20 -12.85
C ALA A 152 5.42 -10.90 -11.55
N PHE A 153 4.38 -10.40 -10.89
CA PHE A 153 3.82 -11.00 -9.68
C PHE A 153 3.12 -12.33 -9.98
N GLN A 154 2.35 -12.42 -11.06
CA GLN A 154 1.71 -13.65 -11.53
C GLN A 154 2.72 -14.79 -11.65
N LYS A 155 3.85 -14.52 -12.31
CA LYS A 155 4.91 -15.51 -12.51
C LYS A 155 5.47 -16.10 -11.21
N THR A 156 5.61 -15.28 -10.17
CA THR A 156 6.07 -15.76 -8.86
C THR A 156 4.99 -16.52 -8.10
N LEU A 157 3.72 -16.13 -8.24
CA LEU A 157 2.57 -16.84 -7.66
C LEU A 157 2.35 -18.20 -8.31
N GLU A 158 2.57 -18.34 -9.61
CA GLU A 158 2.48 -19.62 -10.34
C GLU A 158 3.45 -20.67 -9.76
N ILE A 159 4.64 -20.26 -9.27
CA ILE A 159 5.60 -21.17 -8.61
C ILE A 159 5.01 -21.76 -7.31
N LEU A 160 4.12 -21.02 -6.65
CA LEU A 160 3.40 -21.48 -5.46
C LEU A 160 2.14 -22.32 -5.81
N GLY A 161 1.81 -22.48 -7.09
CA GLY A 161 0.58 -23.13 -7.54
C GLY A 161 -0.66 -22.23 -7.46
N ILE A 162 -0.48 -20.91 -7.30
CA ILE A 162 -1.56 -19.92 -7.24
C ILE A 162 -1.85 -19.42 -8.65
N THR A 163 -3.12 -19.36 -9.05
CA THR A 163 -3.54 -18.75 -10.30
C THR A 163 -4.04 -17.33 -10.06
N MET A 164 -3.35 -16.35 -10.63
CA MET A 164 -3.79 -14.96 -10.67
C MET A 164 -4.17 -14.57 -12.10
N ASN A 165 -5.44 -14.27 -12.34
CA ASN A 165 -5.96 -13.87 -13.64
C ASN A 165 -5.87 -12.35 -13.79
N VAL A 166 -4.97 -11.85 -14.64
CA VAL A 166 -4.86 -10.42 -14.91
C VAL A 166 -5.96 -9.97 -15.86
N ARG A 167 -6.84 -9.09 -15.41
CA ARG A 167 -7.97 -8.58 -16.17
C ARG A 167 -7.83 -7.09 -16.45
N THR A 168 -7.51 -6.74 -17.69
CA THR A 168 -7.46 -5.35 -18.15
C THR A 168 -8.84 -4.91 -18.66
N VAL A 169 -9.35 -3.79 -18.17
CA VAL A 169 -10.62 -3.18 -18.57
C VAL A 169 -10.43 -1.70 -18.89
N ASP A 170 -11.40 -1.07 -19.58
CA ASP A 170 -11.40 0.37 -19.78
C ASP A 170 -11.69 1.14 -18.49
N SER A 171 -11.44 2.45 -18.50
CA SER A 171 -11.57 3.31 -17.30
C SER A 171 -13.00 3.36 -16.77
N SER A 172 -14.01 3.32 -17.62
CA SER A 172 -15.43 3.40 -17.22
C SER A 172 -15.85 2.10 -16.51
N GLN A 173 -15.50 0.96 -17.09
CA GLN A 173 -15.73 -0.35 -16.51
C GLN A 173 -14.95 -0.51 -15.20
N TYR A 174 -13.68 -0.05 -15.17
CA TYR A 174 -12.87 -0.08 -13.95
C TYR A 174 -13.53 0.70 -12.82
N GLN A 175 -13.99 1.94 -13.08
CA GLN A 175 -14.66 2.76 -12.07
C GLN A 175 -15.98 2.13 -11.60
N ALA A 176 -16.79 1.59 -12.50
CA ALA A 176 -18.03 0.91 -12.13
C ALA A 176 -17.76 -0.30 -11.22
N ARG A 177 -16.75 -1.10 -11.53
CA ARG A 177 -16.34 -2.24 -10.70
C ARG A 177 -15.78 -1.82 -9.35
N LEU A 178 -15.00 -0.74 -9.29
CA LEU A 178 -14.50 -0.18 -8.03
C LEU A 178 -15.63 0.28 -7.12
N LEU A 179 -16.64 0.98 -7.65
CA LEU A 179 -17.79 1.48 -6.89
C LEU A 179 -18.60 0.33 -6.26
N ASN A 180 -18.70 -0.79 -6.96
CA ASN A 180 -19.44 -1.97 -6.53
C ASN A 180 -18.54 -3.02 -5.82
N TYR A 181 -17.26 -2.72 -5.60
CA TYR A 181 -16.26 -3.65 -5.06
C TYR A 181 -16.21 -4.99 -5.80
N ASP A 182 -16.48 -4.99 -7.12
CA ASP A 182 -16.45 -6.17 -7.98
C ASP A 182 -15.02 -6.45 -8.47
N PHE A 183 -14.14 -6.85 -7.57
CA PHE A 183 -12.76 -7.23 -7.84
C PHE A 183 -12.19 -8.08 -6.70
N ASP A 184 -11.16 -8.85 -7.00
CA ASP A 184 -10.45 -9.65 -6.01
C ASP A 184 -9.17 -8.93 -5.55
N MET A 185 -8.45 -8.36 -6.50
CA MET A 185 -7.26 -7.55 -6.25
C MET A 185 -7.20 -6.37 -7.20
N ILE A 186 -6.77 -5.23 -6.72
CA ILE A 186 -6.55 -4.01 -7.51
C ILE A 186 -5.23 -3.35 -7.11
N LYS A 187 -4.73 -2.46 -7.96
CA LYS A 187 -3.72 -1.47 -7.55
C LYS A 187 -4.43 -0.22 -7.06
N ALA A 188 -4.28 0.09 -5.79
CA ALA A 188 -4.82 1.30 -5.18
C ALA A 188 -3.72 2.26 -4.75
N SER A 189 -4.10 3.53 -4.58
CA SER A 189 -3.28 4.54 -3.90
C SER A 189 -4.17 5.49 -3.11
N TRP A 190 -3.72 5.84 -1.91
CA TRP A 190 -4.38 6.81 -1.05
C TRP A 190 -3.52 8.06 -0.97
N ASN A 191 -4.15 9.22 -1.14
CA ASN A 191 -3.48 10.50 -0.96
C ASN A 191 -3.50 10.84 0.52
N VAL A 192 -2.34 11.07 1.09
CA VAL A 192 -2.20 11.44 2.50
C VAL A 192 -1.70 12.88 2.59
N SER A 193 -2.35 13.69 3.42
CA SER A 193 -1.89 15.02 3.79
C SER A 193 -0.98 14.97 5.01
N LEU A 194 -0.31 16.07 5.34
CA LEU A 194 0.43 16.22 6.60
C LEU A 194 -0.48 16.44 7.82
N SER A 195 -1.78 16.58 7.60
CA SER A 195 -2.81 16.70 8.64
C SER A 195 -4.00 15.84 8.25
N PRO A 196 -3.87 14.49 8.34
CA PRO A 196 -4.98 13.59 8.06
C PRO A 196 -6.14 13.80 9.03
N GLY A 197 -7.36 13.53 8.55
CA GLY A 197 -8.58 13.73 9.31
C GLY A 197 -9.68 12.75 8.91
N ASN A 198 -10.89 13.26 8.66
CA ASN A 198 -12.07 12.45 8.35
C ASN A 198 -11.95 11.56 7.09
N GLU A 199 -11.04 11.88 6.18
CA GLU A 199 -10.79 11.03 5.01
C GLU A 199 -10.27 9.63 5.38
N GLN A 200 -9.65 9.47 6.57
CA GLN A 200 -9.20 8.17 7.06
C GLN A 200 -10.39 7.24 7.31
N GLN A 201 -11.52 7.79 7.76
CA GLN A 201 -12.76 7.04 7.91
C GLN A 201 -13.30 6.55 6.55
N PHE A 202 -13.16 7.38 5.51
CA PHE A 202 -13.53 7.00 4.14
C PHE A 202 -12.60 5.94 3.54
N TYR A 203 -11.33 5.89 4.00
CA TYR A 203 -10.33 4.94 3.51
C TYR A 203 -10.34 3.61 4.25
N TYR A 204 -10.61 3.61 5.57
CA TYR A 204 -10.40 2.44 6.42
C TYR A 204 -11.53 2.17 7.42
N GLY A 205 -12.54 3.04 7.54
CA GLY A 205 -13.63 2.87 8.50
C GLY A 205 -14.57 1.72 8.12
N SER A 206 -14.95 0.90 9.10
CA SER A 206 -15.77 -0.31 8.93
C SER A 206 -17.14 0.01 8.35
N GLU A 207 -17.86 0.98 8.92
CA GLU A 207 -19.21 1.34 8.47
C GLU A 207 -19.26 1.97 7.07
N VAL A 208 -18.19 2.69 6.70
CA VAL A 208 -18.08 3.29 5.36
C VAL A 208 -17.72 2.23 4.33
N GLY A 209 -16.93 1.23 4.71
CA GLY A 209 -16.58 0.09 3.85
C GLY A 209 -17.79 -0.74 3.39
N LYS A 210 -18.88 -0.73 4.15
CA LYS A 210 -20.15 -1.40 3.80
C LYS A 210 -21.00 -0.65 2.76
N LYS A 211 -20.58 0.56 2.37
CA LYS A 211 -21.31 1.44 1.43
C LYS A 211 -20.62 1.50 0.09
N GLU A 212 -21.40 1.42 -0.98
CA GLU A 212 -20.88 1.63 -2.33
C GLU A 212 -20.15 2.98 -2.45
N GLY A 213 -19.09 2.98 -3.23
CA GLY A 213 -18.31 4.17 -3.53
C GLY A 213 -17.36 4.63 -2.45
N SER A 214 -17.22 3.94 -1.32
CA SER A 214 -16.15 4.22 -0.37
C SER A 214 -14.79 3.81 -0.96
N ARG A 215 -13.71 4.25 -0.32
CA ARG A 215 -12.34 3.88 -0.71
C ARG A 215 -11.70 2.90 0.26
N ASN A 216 -12.50 2.26 1.09
CA ASN A 216 -12.05 1.13 1.91
C ASN A 216 -11.92 -0.13 1.03
N TYR A 217 -11.07 -0.04 0.01
CA TYR A 217 -10.86 -1.12 -0.97
C TYR A 217 -10.28 -2.38 -0.37
N ALA A 218 -9.61 -2.26 0.77
CA ALA A 218 -9.04 -3.40 1.47
C ALA A 218 -10.05 -4.12 2.37
N GLY A 219 -11.27 -3.59 2.48
CA GLY A 219 -12.33 -4.13 3.33
C GLY A 219 -11.93 -4.20 4.80
N VAL A 220 -11.29 -3.17 5.28
CA VAL A 220 -10.97 -3.06 6.70
C VAL A 220 -12.27 -3.04 7.50
N ASP A 221 -12.45 -4.03 8.37
CA ASP A 221 -13.57 -4.12 9.31
C ASP A 221 -12.97 -4.44 10.68
N SER A 222 -12.67 -3.40 11.47
CA SER A 222 -11.91 -3.52 12.70
C SER A 222 -12.26 -2.41 13.68
N GLU A 223 -12.79 -2.81 14.84
CA GLU A 223 -13.06 -1.92 15.98
C GLU A 223 -11.82 -1.10 16.37
N VAL A 224 -10.65 -1.71 16.31
CA VAL A 224 -9.39 -1.04 16.67
C VAL A 224 -9.07 0.06 15.67
N VAL A 225 -9.26 -0.18 14.37
CA VAL A 225 -9.04 0.83 13.33
C VAL A 225 -10.03 1.97 13.49
N ASP A 226 -11.31 1.66 13.70
CA ASP A 226 -12.35 2.68 13.92
C ASP A 226 -12.04 3.55 15.14
N PHE A 227 -11.66 2.93 16.27
CA PHE A 227 -11.22 3.65 17.47
C PHE A 227 -10.03 4.59 17.18
N LEU A 228 -8.99 4.09 16.50
CA LEU A 228 -7.81 4.89 16.20
C LEU A 228 -8.11 6.06 15.25
N ILE A 229 -9.03 5.88 14.31
CA ILE A 229 -9.52 6.97 13.45
C ILE A 229 -10.28 8.02 14.29
N GLU A 230 -11.08 7.61 15.26
CA GLU A 230 -11.76 8.54 16.18
C GLU A 230 -10.75 9.35 17.01
N GLN A 231 -9.69 8.69 17.53
CA GLN A 231 -8.61 9.38 18.24
C GLN A 231 -7.90 10.40 17.35
N LEU A 232 -7.62 10.02 16.10
CA LEU A 232 -6.99 10.89 15.10
C LEU A 232 -7.86 12.11 14.80
N VAL A 233 -9.16 11.92 14.53
CA VAL A 233 -10.10 13.00 14.22
C VAL A 233 -10.34 13.90 15.45
N GLY A 234 -10.33 13.32 16.64
CA GLY A 234 -10.53 14.03 17.92
C GLY A 234 -9.29 14.79 18.42
N ALA A 235 -8.11 14.57 17.84
CA ALA A 235 -6.84 15.13 18.29
C ALA A 235 -6.85 16.66 18.35
N LYS A 236 -6.35 17.23 19.44
CA LYS A 236 -6.28 18.68 19.68
C LYS A 236 -4.87 19.23 19.47
N THR A 237 -3.88 18.38 19.52
CA THR A 237 -2.48 18.74 19.36
C THR A 237 -1.83 17.95 18.22
N ARG A 238 -0.71 18.43 17.71
CA ARG A 238 0.09 17.72 16.71
C ARG A 238 0.63 16.40 17.25
N GLU A 239 0.97 16.37 18.52
CA GLU A 239 1.48 15.17 19.19
C GLU A 239 0.40 14.08 19.26
N GLU A 240 -0.81 14.41 19.72
CA GLU A 240 -1.95 13.50 19.75
C GLU A 240 -2.26 12.96 18.35
N LEU A 241 -2.30 13.83 17.34
CA LEU A 241 -2.52 13.45 15.95
C LEU A 241 -1.47 12.45 15.47
N THR A 242 -0.19 12.76 15.69
CA THR A 242 0.92 11.91 15.25
C THR A 242 0.89 10.56 15.95
N THR A 243 0.63 10.54 17.25
CA THR A 243 0.50 9.29 18.05
C THR A 243 -0.61 8.39 17.52
N ALA A 244 -1.80 8.97 17.27
CA ALA A 244 -2.94 8.20 16.76
C ALA A 244 -2.65 7.66 15.35
N ILE A 245 -1.98 8.45 14.49
CA ILE A 245 -1.60 8.02 13.14
C ILE A 245 -0.56 6.91 13.19
N HIS A 246 0.47 7.01 14.01
CA HIS A 246 1.48 5.95 14.16
C HIS A 246 0.84 4.63 14.63
N ALA A 247 -0.07 4.71 15.61
CA ALA A 247 -0.79 3.52 16.07
C ALA A 247 -1.67 2.91 14.95
N LEU A 248 -2.39 3.76 14.20
CA LEU A 248 -3.21 3.33 13.06
C LEU A 248 -2.35 2.67 11.96
N ASP A 249 -1.24 3.30 11.58
CA ASP A 249 -0.30 2.79 10.59
C ASP A 249 0.21 1.39 10.95
N ARG A 250 0.63 1.19 12.22
CA ARG A 250 1.05 -0.14 12.69
C ARG A 250 -0.04 -1.19 12.58
N VAL A 251 -1.26 -0.84 13.00
CA VAL A 251 -2.39 -1.78 12.92
C VAL A 251 -2.70 -2.16 11.48
N LEU A 252 -2.72 -1.18 10.56
CA LEU A 252 -2.95 -1.44 9.14
C LEU A 252 -1.83 -2.29 8.51
N LEU A 253 -0.57 -2.00 8.83
CA LEU A 253 0.60 -2.70 8.29
C LEU A 253 0.64 -4.16 8.74
N TRP A 254 0.51 -4.44 10.03
CA TRP A 254 0.59 -5.79 10.59
C TRP A 254 -0.64 -6.66 10.32
N ASN A 255 -1.74 -6.08 9.87
CA ASN A 255 -2.88 -6.82 9.31
C ASN A 255 -2.72 -7.16 7.82
N HIS A 256 -1.66 -6.69 7.18
CA HIS A 256 -1.33 -7.01 5.78
C HIS A 256 -2.50 -6.80 4.80
N PHE A 257 -3.29 -5.73 5.00
CA PHE A 257 -4.40 -5.40 4.10
C PHE A 257 -3.96 -5.07 2.68
N VAL A 258 -2.69 -4.69 2.51
CA VAL A 258 -2.10 -4.39 1.21
C VAL A 258 -0.73 -5.06 1.08
N ILE A 259 -0.31 -5.33 -0.15
CA ILE A 259 1.09 -5.56 -0.49
C ILE A 259 1.68 -4.19 -0.82
N PRO A 260 2.54 -3.61 0.05
CA PRO A 260 3.13 -2.30 -0.22
C PRO A 260 3.95 -2.36 -1.50
N LEU A 261 3.73 -1.42 -2.43
CA LEU A 261 4.45 -1.38 -3.69
C LEU A 261 5.64 -0.42 -3.62
N TYR A 262 5.43 0.83 -3.99
CA TYR A 262 6.49 1.82 -4.10
C TYR A 262 5.96 3.23 -4.08
N HIS A 263 6.83 4.17 -3.72
CA HIS A 263 6.59 5.60 -3.88
C HIS A 263 7.81 6.28 -4.51
N SER A 264 7.62 7.52 -4.98
CA SER A 264 8.72 8.36 -5.43
C SER A 264 9.07 9.38 -4.35
N ASN A 265 10.31 9.41 -3.91
CA ASN A 265 10.82 10.42 -2.98
C ASN A 265 11.38 11.67 -3.69
N THR A 266 11.23 11.75 -5.02
CA THR A 266 11.72 12.85 -5.85
C THR A 266 10.67 13.30 -6.86
N ASP A 267 10.57 14.61 -7.09
CA ASP A 267 9.87 15.17 -8.23
C ASP A 267 10.82 15.29 -9.42
N ARG A 268 10.38 14.82 -10.57
CA ARG A 268 11.09 14.98 -11.84
C ARG A 268 10.39 16.03 -12.66
N ILE A 269 11.06 17.13 -12.91
CA ILE A 269 10.53 18.24 -13.67
C ILE A 269 11.47 18.59 -14.83
N ALA A 270 10.86 19.01 -15.92
CA ALA A 270 11.56 19.66 -17.03
C ALA A 270 11.00 21.09 -17.16
N TYR A 271 11.87 22.07 -17.21
CA TYR A 271 11.49 23.47 -17.35
C TYR A 271 12.54 24.23 -18.15
N TRP A 272 12.10 25.36 -18.73
CA TRP A 272 13.02 26.24 -19.43
C TRP A 272 13.98 26.91 -18.45
N ASN A 273 15.27 26.94 -18.76
CA ASN A 273 16.32 27.52 -17.91
C ASN A 273 16.20 29.06 -17.78
N MET A 274 15.04 29.63 -17.94
CA MET A 274 14.71 31.02 -17.66
C MET A 274 13.99 31.19 -16.31
N PHE A 275 13.55 30.09 -15.71
CA PHE A 275 12.90 30.15 -14.41
C PHE A 275 13.90 30.01 -13.27
N GLU A 276 13.63 30.75 -12.21
CA GLU A 276 14.24 30.61 -10.91
C GLU A 276 13.17 30.28 -9.87
N PHE A 277 13.58 29.73 -8.75
CA PHE A 277 12.70 29.31 -7.66
C PHE A 277 13.39 29.52 -6.31
N PRO A 278 12.65 29.59 -5.18
CA PRO A 278 13.23 29.75 -3.86
C PRO A 278 14.22 28.63 -3.52
N GLU A 279 15.31 28.99 -2.83
CA GLU A 279 16.26 28.01 -2.29
C GLU A 279 15.60 27.06 -1.30
N THR A 280 14.68 27.58 -0.49
CA THR A 280 13.87 26.77 0.43
C THR A 280 12.67 26.22 -0.31
N ILE A 281 12.67 24.90 -0.49
CA ILE A 281 11.56 24.20 -1.12
C ILE A 281 10.42 24.08 -0.11
N PRO A 282 9.19 24.45 -0.48
CA PRO A 282 8.02 24.27 0.36
C PRO A 282 7.83 22.81 0.79
N LEU A 283 7.21 22.61 1.95
CA LEU A 283 7.02 21.29 2.56
C LEU A 283 6.25 20.31 1.63
N TYR A 284 5.38 20.83 0.78
CA TYR A 284 4.63 20.06 -0.23
C TYR A 284 5.32 19.94 -1.59
N GLY A 285 6.61 20.25 -1.66
CA GLY A 285 7.42 20.15 -2.88
C GLY A 285 7.32 21.38 -3.77
N ILE A 286 7.24 21.16 -5.08
CA ILE A 286 7.32 22.24 -6.06
C ILE A 286 6.01 23.01 -6.09
N VAL A 287 6.12 24.32 -5.82
CA VAL A 287 5.03 25.28 -5.95
C VAL A 287 5.39 26.24 -7.09
N ILE A 288 4.82 26.00 -8.27
CA ILE A 288 5.14 26.75 -9.50
C ILE A 288 4.82 28.24 -9.33
N GLU A 289 3.81 28.57 -8.55
CA GLU A 289 3.40 29.95 -8.24
C GLU A 289 4.49 30.75 -7.48
N SER A 290 5.45 30.07 -6.88
CA SER A 290 6.61 30.70 -6.23
C SER A 290 7.79 30.95 -7.17
N TRP A 291 7.68 30.56 -8.45
CA TRP A 291 8.74 30.72 -9.42
C TRP A 291 8.69 32.07 -10.12
N TRP A 292 9.83 32.58 -10.56
CA TRP A 292 9.94 33.81 -11.32
C TRP A 292 10.83 33.64 -12.55
N ILE A 293 10.71 34.57 -13.48
CA ILE A 293 11.52 34.62 -14.69
C ILE A 293 12.78 35.44 -14.43
N ASP A 294 13.94 34.85 -14.67
CA ASP A 294 15.23 35.55 -14.69
C ASP A 294 15.48 36.14 -16.07
N GLN A 295 15.48 37.48 -16.16
CA GLN A 295 15.65 38.21 -17.39
C GLN A 295 17.04 38.02 -18.04
N GLU A 296 18.08 37.78 -17.26
CA GLU A 296 19.42 37.52 -17.80
C GLU A 296 19.50 36.09 -18.42
N LYS A 297 18.80 35.15 -17.86
CA LYS A 297 18.66 33.81 -18.45
C LYS A 297 17.86 33.82 -19.73
N VAL A 298 16.77 34.62 -19.80
CA VAL A 298 15.99 34.81 -21.02
C VAL A 298 16.85 35.32 -22.19
N LYS A 299 17.70 36.32 -21.94
CA LYS A 299 18.61 36.86 -22.95
C LYS A 299 19.58 35.81 -23.48
N LYS A 300 19.98 34.84 -22.67
CA LYS A 300 20.88 33.75 -23.07
C LYS A 300 20.16 32.68 -23.90
N LEU A 301 18.88 32.44 -23.67
CA LEU A 301 18.08 31.47 -24.44
C LEU A 301 17.72 31.96 -25.85
N ASN A 302 17.70 33.27 -26.05
CA ASN A 302 17.37 33.88 -27.35
C ASN A 302 18.61 34.13 -28.23
N ARG A 303 19.77 33.61 -27.84
CA ARG A 303 21.01 33.61 -28.61
C ARG A 303 21.31 32.20 -29.17
#